data_69ef3bab8bdb5c01d38cb45050b6f849
#
_entry.id   69ef3bab8bdb5c01d38cb45050b6f849
#
_cell.length_a   1.000
_cell.length_b   1.000
_cell.length_c   1.000
_cell.angle_alpha   90.00
_cell.angle_beta   90.00
_cell.angle_gamma   90.00
#
_symmetry.space_group_name_H-M   'P 1'
#
loop_
_entity.id
_entity.type
_entity.pdbx_description
1 polymer ?
#
loop_
_entity_poly.entity_id
_entity_poly.type
_entity_poly.pdbx_seq_one_letter_code
_entity_poly.pdbx_strand_id
1 'polypeptide(L)'
;MLNKSIIVSITPEASDLSLLAIEVWRLEKKITKVESALGNDNSRSIHASLDKIKTYLDKNKIEVTDFSGLKYNDGLNVDVLSFSDEKREQPIISETIEPMIRYNGKVAKRAKVIVTK
;
A
#
# COMPACT_ATOMS: atom_id res chain seq x y z
N MET A 1 -32.26 30.72 9.49
CA MET A 1 -31.72 30.19 9.21
C MET A 1 -31.08 29.87 9.04
N LEU A 2 -30.49 29.54 9.00
CA LEU A 2 -29.80 29.07 8.67
C LEU A 2 -29.12 28.50 8.56
N ASN A 3 -28.76 28.41 8.40
CA ASN A 3 -27.99 27.90 8.19
C ASN A 3 -27.36 27.57 8.25
N LYS A 4 -27.49 27.59 8.15
CA LYS A 4 -26.95 26.91 8.17
C LYS A 4 -25.95 26.52 7.84
N SER A 5 -25.42 26.05 8.52
CA SER A 5 -24.18 25.50 8.04
C SER A 5 -24.44 24.43 6.99
N ILE A 6 -24.00 24.64 5.81
CA ILE A 6 -24.08 23.63 4.76
C ILE A 6 -22.90 22.69 4.98
N ILE A 7 -23.19 21.50 5.50
CA ILE A 7 -22.19 20.46 5.57
C ILE A 7 -22.24 19.71 4.24
N VAL A 8 -21.23 19.93 3.43
CA VAL A 8 -21.09 19.17 2.18
C VAL A 8 -20.49 17.83 2.53
N SER A 9 -21.26 16.77 2.31
CA SER A 9 -20.76 15.42 2.47
C SER A 9 -19.98 15.04 1.22
N ILE A 10 -18.67 14.85 1.37
CA ILE A 10 -17.79 14.41 0.29
C ILE A 10 -17.48 12.96 0.50
N THR A 11 -17.86 12.10 -0.44
CA THR A 11 -17.55 10.68 -0.40
C THR A 11 -16.49 10.37 -1.45
N PRO A 12 -15.25 10.03 -1.05
CA PRO A 12 -14.23 9.68 -2.02
C PRO A 12 -14.60 8.38 -2.76
N GLU A 13 -14.23 8.30 -4.02
CA GLU A 13 -14.41 7.06 -4.78
C GLU A 13 -13.35 6.04 -4.41
N ALA A 14 -13.71 4.75 -4.45
CA ALA A 14 -12.81 3.65 -4.10
C ALA A 14 -11.55 3.66 -4.98
N SER A 15 -11.67 4.01 -6.26
CA SER A 15 -10.53 4.10 -7.17
C SER A 15 -9.52 5.17 -6.73
N ASP A 16 -10.01 6.33 -6.31
CA ASP A 16 -9.15 7.43 -5.83
C ASP A 16 -8.47 7.06 -4.51
N LEU A 17 -9.21 6.43 -3.61
CA LEU A 17 -8.65 5.96 -2.35
C LEU A 17 -7.59 4.89 -2.56
N SER A 18 -7.78 4.02 -3.56
CA SER A 18 -6.80 2.99 -3.90
C SER A 18 -5.49 3.61 -4.40
N LEU A 19 -5.58 4.63 -5.24
CA LEU A 19 -4.41 5.35 -5.74
C LEU A 19 -3.67 6.07 -4.60
N LEU A 20 -4.41 6.69 -3.71
CA LEU A 20 -3.83 7.35 -2.52
C LEU A 20 -3.11 6.32 -1.65
N ALA A 21 -3.73 5.17 -1.41
CA ALA A 21 -3.14 4.12 -0.59
C ALA A 21 -1.82 3.61 -1.18
N ILE A 22 -1.73 3.46 -2.49
CA ILE A 22 -0.51 3.05 -3.18
C ILE A 22 0.59 4.10 -2.97
N GLU A 23 0.26 5.38 -3.10
CA GLU A 23 1.25 6.45 -2.93
C GLU A 23 1.71 6.58 -1.48
N VAL A 24 0.83 6.37 -0.51
CA VAL A 24 1.21 6.32 0.91
C VAL A 24 2.17 5.16 1.16
N TRP A 25 1.90 3.99 0.59
CA TRP A 25 2.77 2.83 0.68
C TRP A 25 4.16 3.10 0.07
N ARG A 26 4.20 3.74 -1.12
CA ARG A 26 5.45 4.13 -1.76
C ARG A 26 6.24 5.13 -0.93
N LEU A 27 5.55 6.13 -0.39
CA LEU A 27 6.17 7.15 0.44
C LEU A 27 6.80 6.54 1.70
N GLU A 28 6.09 5.64 2.35
CA GLU A 28 6.59 4.94 3.53
C GLU A 28 7.87 4.18 3.23
N LYS A 29 7.94 3.50 2.09
CA LYS A 29 9.14 2.79 1.66
C LYS A 29 10.31 3.74 1.39
N LYS A 30 10.05 4.89 0.77
CA LYS A 30 11.09 5.90 0.51
C LYS A 30 11.64 6.49 1.80
N ILE A 31 10.77 6.76 2.76
CA ILE A 31 11.15 7.30 4.07
C ILE A 31 12.04 6.28 4.81
N THR A 32 11.67 5.01 4.78
CA THR A 32 12.47 3.95 5.39
C THR A 32 13.91 3.93 4.86
N LYS A 33 14.10 4.18 3.56
CA LYS A 33 15.42 4.21 2.94
C LYS A 33 16.31 5.37 3.41
N VAL A 34 15.72 6.49 3.83
CA VAL A 34 16.45 7.68 4.26
C VAL A 34 16.32 7.95 5.75
N GLU A 35 15.75 7.01 6.49
CA GLU A 35 15.40 7.19 7.90
C GLU A 35 16.60 7.58 8.77
N SER A 36 17.76 6.97 8.53
CA SER A 36 18.97 7.27 9.27
C SER A 36 19.45 8.70 9.07
N ALA A 37 19.14 9.32 7.94
CA ALA A 37 19.52 10.70 7.64
C ALA A 37 18.54 11.73 8.21
N LEU A 38 17.33 11.30 8.59
CA LEU A 38 16.31 12.24 9.09
C LEU A 38 16.48 12.63 10.55
N GLY A 39 17.11 11.77 11.35
CA GLY A 39 17.18 11.94 12.80
C GLY A 39 15.90 11.43 13.48
N ASN A 40 16.00 11.10 14.76
CA ASN A 40 14.93 10.43 15.50
C ASN A 40 13.64 11.26 15.58
N ASP A 41 13.75 12.55 15.84
CA ASP A 41 12.56 13.41 16.00
C ASP A 41 11.82 13.58 14.68
N ASN A 42 12.53 13.80 13.58
CA ASN A 42 11.93 13.93 12.26
C ASN A 42 11.29 12.62 11.81
N SER A 43 11.99 11.52 12.00
CA SER A 43 11.46 10.18 11.68
C SER A 43 10.17 9.91 12.44
N ARG A 44 10.16 10.15 13.74
CA ARG A 44 8.98 9.94 14.58
C ARG A 44 7.80 10.80 14.15
N SER A 45 8.05 12.06 13.84
CA SER A 45 7.02 12.99 13.38
C SER A 45 6.41 12.56 12.05
N ILE A 46 7.24 12.14 11.11
CA ILE A 46 6.79 11.65 9.80
C ILE A 46 5.96 10.39 9.94
N HIS A 47 6.41 9.43 10.74
CA HIS A 47 5.65 8.20 10.98
C HIS A 47 4.30 8.47 11.65
N ALA A 48 4.25 9.44 12.56
CA ALA A 48 2.99 9.84 13.20
C ALA A 48 1.98 10.35 12.15
N SER A 49 2.43 11.15 11.19
CA SER A 49 1.58 11.63 10.10
C SER A 49 1.13 10.51 9.18
N LEU A 50 2.04 9.60 8.82
CA LEU A 50 1.70 8.44 8.00
C LEU A 50 0.66 7.56 8.68
N ASP A 51 0.81 7.33 9.99
CA ASP A 51 -0.14 6.51 10.74
C ASP A 51 -1.54 7.12 10.74
N LYS A 52 -1.65 8.44 10.81
CA LYS A 52 -2.94 9.13 10.71
C LYS A 52 -3.57 8.92 9.33
N ILE A 53 -2.79 9.02 8.27
CA ILE A 53 -3.29 8.78 6.91
C ILE A 53 -3.76 7.33 6.78
N LYS A 54 -2.97 6.38 7.28
CA LYS A 54 -3.33 4.95 7.25
C LYS A 54 -4.61 4.69 8.03
N THR A 55 -4.81 5.38 9.15
CA THR A 55 -6.05 5.29 9.92
C THR A 55 -7.26 5.76 9.11
N TYR A 56 -7.12 6.86 8.35
CA TYR A 56 -8.19 7.33 7.49
C TYR A 56 -8.51 6.34 6.38
N LEU A 57 -7.49 5.73 5.78
CA LEU A 57 -7.70 4.71 4.76
C LEU A 57 -8.45 3.51 5.34
N ASP A 58 -8.04 3.05 6.53
CA ASP A 58 -8.68 1.93 7.21
C ASP A 58 -10.16 2.22 7.54
N LYS A 59 -10.46 3.42 8.03
CA LYS A 59 -11.84 3.85 8.28
C LYS A 59 -12.69 3.85 7.02
N ASN A 60 -12.07 4.04 5.86
CA ASN A 60 -12.75 4.02 4.57
C ASN A 60 -12.68 2.63 3.91
N LYS A 61 -12.39 1.59 4.69
CA LYS A 61 -12.40 0.18 4.26
C LYS A 61 -11.33 -0.16 3.24
N ILE A 62 -10.24 0.59 3.24
CA ILE A 62 -9.08 0.32 2.37
C ILE A 62 -8.05 -0.50 3.14
N GLU A 63 -7.67 -1.64 2.58
CA GLU A 63 -6.59 -2.48 3.11
C GLU A 63 -5.49 -2.58 2.08
N VAL A 64 -4.25 -2.50 2.54
CA VAL A 64 -3.04 -2.57 1.69
C VAL A 64 -2.26 -3.80 2.07
N THR A 65 -1.93 -4.64 1.10
CA THR A 65 -1.14 -5.86 1.34
C THR A 65 0.09 -5.87 0.44
N ASP A 66 1.25 -5.95 1.08
CA ASP A 66 2.55 -6.12 0.43
C ASP A 66 2.90 -7.61 0.49
N PHE A 67 3.24 -8.19 -0.66
CA PHE A 67 3.55 -9.62 -0.78
C PHE A 67 5.05 -9.91 -0.75
N SER A 68 5.90 -8.91 -0.59
CA SER A 68 7.36 -9.10 -0.61
C SER A 68 7.81 -10.16 0.39
N GLY A 69 8.64 -11.10 -0.07
CA GLY A 69 9.16 -12.17 0.76
C GLY A 69 8.26 -13.40 0.88
N LEU A 70 7.04 -13.35 0.37
CA LEU A 70 6.13 -14.49 0.43
C LEU A 70 6.39 -15.47 -0.69
N LYS A 71 6.04 -16.74 -0.44
CA LYS A 71 6.09 -17.78 -1.46
C LYS A 71 5.09 -17.47 -2.56
N TYR A 72 5.53 -17.60 -3.80
CA TYR A 72 4.65 -17.41 -4.94
C TYR A 72 3.86 -18.67 -5.25
N ASN A 73 2.57 -18.51 -5.53
CA ASN A 73 1.74 -19.56 -6.11
C ASN A 73 0.66 -18.91 -6.99
N ASP A 74 0.11 -19.67 -7.91
CA ASP A 74 -0.83 -19.16 -8.90
C ASP A 74 -2.18 -18.70 -8.31
N GLY A 75 -2.46 -19.03 -7.06
CA GLY A 75 -3.70 -18.62 -6.39
C GLY A 75 -3.64 -17.22 -5.77
N LEU A 76 -2.48 -16.57 -5.77
CA LEU A 76 -2.35 -15.24 -5.20
C LEU A 76 -2.93 -14.17 -6.14
N ASN A 77 -3.49 -13.11 -5.55
CA ASN A 77 -4.02 -11.95 -6.30
C ASN A 77 -2.89 -11.01 -6.72
N VAL A 78 -1.99 -11.52 -7.55
CA VAL A 78 -0.82 -10.78 -8.02
C VAL A 78 -0.68 -10.90 -9.53
N ASP A 79 -0.15 -9.84 -10.14
CA ASP A 79 0.25 -9.83 -11.54
C ASP A 79 1.78 -9.85 -11.57
N VAL A 80 2.35 -10.90 -12.13
CA VAL A 80 3.80 -11.05 -12.20
C VAL A 80 4.33 -10.26 -13.40
N LEU A 81 5.12 -9.23 -13.11
CA LEU A 81 5.70 -8.37 -14.16
C LEU A 81 6.92 -8.99 -14.79
N SER A 82 7.71 -9.72 -14.00
CA SER A 82 8.89 -10.42 -14.49
C SER A 82 9.29 -11.53 -13.54
N PHE A 83 10.04 -12.49 -14.08
CA PHE A 83 10.66 -13.55 -13.30
C PHE A 83 12.17 -13.35 -13.33
N SER A 84 12.79 -13.40 -12.17
CA SER A 84 14.23 -13.41 -12.02
C SER A 84 14.66 -14.84 -11.70
N ASP A 85 15.66 -15.37 -12.39
CA ASP A 85 16.08 -16.75 -12.25
C ASP A 85 17.34 -16.86 -11.40
N GLU A 86 17.17 -17.35 -10.16
CA GLU A 86 18.26 -17.59 -9.21
C GLU A 86 18.32 -19.05 -8.77
N LYS A 87 17.66 -19.94 -9.49
CA LYS A 87 17.62 -21.40 -9.22
C LYS A 87 17.14 -21.73 -7.81
N ARG A 88 16.09 -21.10 -7.36
CA ARG A 88 15.48 -21.43 -6.08
C ARG A 88 14.60 -22.67 -6.21
N GLU A 89 14.60 -23.51 -5.19
CA GLU A 89 13.70 -24.66 -5.12
C GLU A 89 12.23 -24.22 -5.13
N GLN A 90 11.95 -23.06 -4.56
CA GLN A 90 10.60 -22.54 -4.45
C GLN A 90 10.57 -21.07 -4.85
N PRO A 91 9.70 -20.68 -5.81
CA PRO A 91 9.58 -19.28 -6.19
C PRO A 91 9.14 -18.42 -5.02
N ILE A 92 9.73 -17.23 -4.91
CA ILE A 92 9.30 -16.23 -3.94
C ILE A 92 9.01 -14.92 -4.63
N ILE A 93 8.16 -14.12 -4.02
CA ILE A 93 7.96 -12.74 -4.46
C ILE A 93 9.12 -11.93 -3.88
N SER A 94 10.05 -11.55 -4.75
CA SER A 94 11.24 -10.82 -4.34
C SER A 94 11.00 -9.34 -4.16
N GLU A 95 10.03 -8.79 -4.89
CA GLU A 95 9.71 -7.37 -4.82
C GLU A 95 8.24 -7.15 -5.15
N THR A 96 7.60 -6.25 -4.41
CA THR A 96 6.27 -5.74 -4.73
C THR A 96 6.43 -4.35 -5.34
N ILE A 97 6.01 -4.20 -6.58
CA ILE A 97 6.06 -2.92 -7.31
C ILE A 97 4.85 -2.07 -6.95
N GLU A 98 3.67 -2.70 -6.85
CA GLU A 98 2.46 -2.08 -6.32
C GLU A 98 1.77 -3.08 -5.42
N PRO A 99 1.28 -2.65 -4.25
CA PRO A 99 0.62 -3.56 -3.31
C PRO A 99 -0.78 -3.92 -3.80
N MET A 100 -1.35 -4.98 -3.22
CA MET A 100 -2.76 -5.30 -3.42
C MET A 100 -3.60 -4.33 -2.58
N ILE A 101 -4.66 -3.82 -3.17
CA ILE A 101 -5.62 -2.97 -2.48
C ILE A 101 -6.96 -3.71 -2.41
N ARG A 102 -7.50 -3.81 -1.19
CA ARG A 102 -8.87 -4.26 -0.97
C ARG A 102 -9.72 -3.08 -0.56
N TYR A 103 -10.92 -3.05 -1.09
CA TYR A 103 -11.94 -2.11 -0.68
C TYR A 103 -13.14 -2.90 -0.17
N ASN A 104 -13.52 -2.65 1.07
CA ASN A 104 -14.67 -3.32 1.70
C ASN A 104 -14.57 -4.86 1.58
N GLY A 105 -13.36 -5.39 1.79
CA GLY A 105 -13.08 -6.82 1.75
C GLY A 105 -12.89 -7.43 0.36
N LYS A 106 -13.05 -6.64 -0.71
CA LYS A 106 -12.92 -7.11 -2.08
C LYS A 106 -11.67 -6.54 -2.74
N VAL A 107 -11.03 -7.32 -3.59
CA VAL A 107 -9.84 -6.86 -4.30
C VAL A 107 -10.21 -5.77 -5.30
N ALA A 108 -9.74 -4.54 -5.04
CA ALA A 108 -9.92 -3.40 -5.94
C ALA A 108 -8.76 -3.30 -6.92
N LYS A 109 -7.54 -3.63 -6.48
CA LYS A 109 -6.36 -3.69 -7.34
C LYS A 109 -5.50 -4.89 -6.95
N ARG A 110 -5.07 -5.64 -7.96
CA ARG A 110 -4.13 -6.74 -7.76
C ARG A 110 -2.73 -6.17 -7.54
N ALA A 111 -1.93 -6.88 -6.77
CA ALA A 111 -0.53 -6.50 -6.60
C ALA A 111 0.25 -6.72 -7.91
N LYS A 112 1.27 -5.89 -8.13
CA LYS A 112 2.24 -6.09 -9.22
C LYS A 112 3.57 -6.45 -8.58
N VAL A 113 4.12 -7.59 -8.98
CA VAL A 113 5.25 -8.19 -8.28
C VAL A 113 6.31 -8.71 -9.25
N ILE A 114 7.51 -8.90 -8.72
CA ILE A 114 8.60 -9.63 -9.37
C ILE A 114 8.80 -10.91 -8.59
N VAL A 115 8.88 -12.02 -9.30
CA VAL A 115 9.08 -13.34 -8.72
C VAL A 115 10.50 -13.81 -9.02
N THR A 116 11.18 -14.35 -8.01
CA THR A 116 12.47 -14.99 -8.16
C THR A 116 12.29 -16.50 -7.99
N LYS A 117 12.68 -17.21 -9.02
CA LYS A 117 12.62 -18.67 -9.04
C LYS A 117 13.90 -19.31 -8.54
#